data_f2d44535f7d56fbdc21b250ffd99f54b
#
_entry.id   f2d44535f7d56fbdc21b250ffd99f54b
#
_cell.length_a   1.000
_cell.length_b   1.000
_cell.length_c   1.000
_cell.angle_alpha   90.00
_cell.angle_beta   90.00
_cell.angle_gamma   90.00
#
_symmetry.space_group_name_H-M   'P 1'
#
loop_
_entity.id
_entity.type
_entity.pdbx_description
1 polymer ?
#
loop_
_entity_poly.entity_id
_entity_poly.type
_entity_poly.pdbx_seq_one_letter_code
_entity_poly.pdbx_strand_id
1 'polypeptide(L)'
;MLNLNLKDVNASNYSKPGPGGYVIQITKAQNNSKLNRVEFEFDFAEGQFAGYYKEIKDKFNFWGGCFVKSYTERALPFFKKFVDTLVECNPDIDGIVIGDWEDIDEEKMVGARIGMIVGEKVYIGNDGKIKTKLDTYNAQFVTIETIYNEDYAIPEKVDETAGATENKSVGNVTDTTIPGFEAIKNDEIPF
;
A
#
# COMPACT_ATOMS: atom_id res chain seq x y z
N MET A 1 -18.59 11.69 -38.10
CA MET A 1 -17.16 11.46 -38.34
C MET A 1 -16.40 12.36 -37.39
N LEU A 2 -15.59 11.81 -36.49
CA LEU A 2 -14.76 12.58 -35.57
C LEU A 2 -13.56 13.14 -36.36
N ASN A 3 -13.43 14.47 -36.40
CA ASN A 3 -12.34 15.16 -37.09
C ASN A 3 -11.19 15.38 -36.10
N LEU A 4 -10.45 14.29 -35.77
CA LEU A 4 -9.33 14.33 -34.86
C LEU A 4 -8.02 14.29 -35.65
N ASN A 5 -7.23 15.34 -35.52
CA ASN A 5 -5.84 15.31 -35.99
C ASN A 5 -4.94 14.69 -34.88
N LEU A 6 -4.58 13.42 -35.04
CA LEU A 6 -3.75 12.69 -34.12
C LEU A 6 -2.26 12.62 -34.55
N LYS A 7 -1.85 13.36 -35.57
CA LYS A 7 -0.49 13.28 -36.13
C LYS A 7 0.61 13.64 -35.15
N ASP A 8 0.32 14.54 -34.19
CA ASP A 8 1.28 15.04 -33.22
C ASP A 8 0.96 14.56 -31.80
N VAL A 9 0.00 13.64 -31.65
CA VAL A 9 -0.33 13.03 -30.35
C VAL A 9 0.59 11.85 -30.15
N ASN A 10 1.64 12.03 -29.36
CA ASN A 10 2.40 10.92 -28.84
C ASN A 10 1.48 10.05 -27.98
N ALA A 11 1.34 8.78 -28.34
CA ALA A 11 0.73 7.81 -27.45
C ALA A 11 1.50 7.88 -26.12
N SER A 12 0.87 8.38 -25.07
CA SER A 12 1.51 8.49 -23.78
C SER A 12 1.79 7.07 -23.32
N ASN A 13 3.05 6.66 -23.38
CA ASN A 13 3.56 5.49 -22.67
C ASN A 13 3.52 5.84 -21.17
N TYR A 14 2.34 5.77 -20.56
CA TYR A 14 2.21 5.86 -19.11
C TYR A 14 2.84 4.59 -18.53
N SER A 15 4.14 4.68 -18.26
CA SER A 15 4.83 3.66 -17.51
C SER A 15 4.28 3.69 -16.09
N LYS A 16 3.67 2.60 -15.64
CA LYS A 16 3.24 2.45 -14.25
C LYS A 16 4.40 1.91 -13.43
N PRO A 17 4.55 2.34 -12.16
CA PRO A 17 5.50 1.71 -11.28
C PRO A 17 5.18 0.22 -11.12
N GLY A 18 6.20 -0.62 -11.28
CA GLY A 18 6.15 -2.07 -11.10
C GLY A 18 6.63 -2.48 -9.70
N PRO A 19 6.70 -3.81 -9.42
CA PRO A 19 7.32 -4.31 -8.21
C PRO A 19 8.81 -3.92 -8.17
N GLY A 20 9.30 -3.53 -6.97
CA GLY A 20 10.68 -3.08 -6.82
C GLY A 20 10.91 -2.26 -5.56
N GLY A 21 12.13 -1.72 -5.44
CA GLY A 21 12.52 -0.80 -4.38
C GLY A 21 12.43 0.65 -4.84
N TYR A 22 11.90 1.51 -3.97
CA TYR A 22 11.70 2.93 -4.25
C TYR A 22 12.01 3.77 -3.03
N VAL A 23 12.53 4.96 -3.24
CA VAL A 23 12.53 6.00 -2.21
C VAL A 23 11.20 6.75 -2.31
N ILE A 24 10.45 6.75 -1.21
CA ILE A 24 9.17 7.45 -1.12
C ILE A 24 9.26 8.62 -0.15
N GLN A 25 8.37 9.59 -0.32
CA GLN A 25 8.14 10.67 0.63
C GLN A 25 6.71 10.60 1.17
N ILE A 26 6.58 10.68 2.49
CA ILE A 26 5.27 10.75 3.14
C ILE A 26 4.67 12.12 2.86
N THR A 27 3.48 12.16 2.25
CA THR A 27 2.77 13.40 1.91
C THR A 27 1.64 13.70 2.89
N LYS A 28 1.16 12.66 3.60
CA LYS A 28 0.17 12.79 4.66
C LYS A 28 0.33 11.64 5.64
N ALA A 29 0.12 11.93 6.93
CA ALA A 29 -0.02 10.93 7.98
C ALA A 29 -1.24 11.29 8.82
N GLN A 30 -2.08 10.33 9.13
CA GLN A 30 -3.31 10.55 9.88
C GLN A 30 -3.57 9.39 10.83
N ASN A 31 -3.67 9.71 12.11
CA ASN A 31 -4.03 8.73 13.13
C ASN A 31 -5.51 8.36 13.03
N ASN A 32 -5.79 7.08 12.91
CA ASN A 32 -7.13 6.50 13.02
C ASN A 32 -7.22 5.67 14.31
N SER A 33 -7.48 6.36 15.43
CA SER A 33 -7.51 5.74 16.77
C SER A 33 -8.61 4.68 16.91
N LYS A 34 -9.71 4.78 16.14
CA LYS A 34 -10.78 3.76 16.16
C LYS A 34 -10.32 2.41 15.63
N LEU A 35 -9.36 2.41 14.70
CA LEU A 35 -8.81 1.22 14.08
C LEU A 35 -7.38 0.89 14.56
N ASN A 36 -6.85 1.62 15.54
CA ASN A 36 -5.48 1.50 16.07
C ASN A 36 -4.44 1.44 14.96
N ARG A 37 -4.46 2.44 14.06
CA ARG A 37 -3.53 2.52 12.94
C ARG A 37 -3.25 3.96 12.51
N VAL A 38 -2.11 4.18 11.91
CA VAL A 38 -1.80 5.40 11.15
C VAL A 38 -1.97 5.10 9.66
N GLU A 39 -2.69 5.98 8.98
CA GLU A 39 -2.93 5.94 7.54
C GLU A 39 -2.01 6.95 6.87
N PHE A 40 -1.26 6.49 5.86
CA PHE A 40 -0.28 7.30 5.17
C PHE A 40 -0.64 7.47 3.70
N GLU A 41 -0.44 8.69 3.18
CA GLU A 41 -0.30 8.94 1.76
C GLU A 41 1.19 9.19 1.46
N PHE A 42 1.64 8.73 0.30
CA PHE A 42 3.03 8.91 -0.14
C PHE A 42 3.09 9.20 -1.64
N ASP A 43 4.22 9.74 -2.07
CA ASP A 43 4.62 9.80 -3.47
C ASP A 43 6.03 9.25 -3.64
N PHE A 44 6.40 8.88 -4.85
CA PHE A 44 7.77 8.54 -5.15
C PHE A 44 8.61 9.81 -5.11
N ALA A 45 9.69 9.78 -4.32
CA ALA A 45 10.50 10.95 -4.05
C ALA A 45 11.51 11.24 -5.16
N GLU A 46 11.89 10.21 -5.93
CA GLU A 46 12.95 10.30 -6.94
C GLU A 46 12.81 9.23 -8.04
N GLY A 47 13.71 9.28 -9.02
CA GLY A 47 13.72 8.38 -10.16
C GLY A 47 12.63 8.71 -11.19
N GLN A 48 12.38 7.76 -12.10
CA GLN A 48 11.45 7.96 -13.23
C GLN A 48 9.99 8.12 -12.80
N PHE A 49 9.65 7.79 -11.57
CA PHE A 49 8.29 7.89 -11.02
C PHE A 49 8.13 9.01 -10.00
N ALA A 50 9.14 9.90 -9.85
CA ALA A 50 9.05 11.02 -8.93
C ALA A 50 7.78 11.86 -9.18
N GLY A 51 6.94 12.07 -8.14
CA GLY A 51 5.68 12.82 -8.27
C GLY A 51 4.55 12.10 -9.00
N TYR A 52 4.63 10.80 -9.20
CA TYR A 52 3.66 9.99 -9.97
C TYR A 52 2.23 10.10 -9.43
N TYR A 53 2.04 9.99 -8.12
CA TYR A 53 0.70 10.06 -7.54
C TYR A 53 0.14 11.49 -7.52
N LYS A 54 1.02 12.49 -7.41
CA LYS A 54 0.63 13.90 -7.57
C LYS A 54 0.09 14.17 -8.98
N GLU A 55 0.79 13.67 -10.02
CA GLU A 55 0.31 13.79 -11.40
C GLU A 55 -1.04 13.09 -11.63
N ILE A 56 -1.23 11.91 -11.05
CA ILE A 56 -2.51 11.18 -11.13
C ILE A 56 -3.61 11.98 -10.45
N LYS A 57 -3.36 12.55 -9.27
CA LYS A 57 -4.31 13.39 -8.56
C LYS A 57 -4.74 14.61 -9.39
N ASP A 58 -3.74 15.29 -9.96
CA ASP A 58 -3.99 16.50 -10.76
C ASP A 58 -4.82 16.20 -12.03
N LYS A 59 -4.62 15.01 -12.63
CA LYS A 59 -5.34 14.61 -13.87
C LYS A 59 -6.68 13.95 -13.60
N PHE A 60 -6.80 13.14 -12.56
CA PHE A 60 -7.95 12.24 -12.35
C PHE A 60 -8.64 12.44 -11.00
N ASN A 61 -8.19 13.40 -10.20
CA ASN A 61 -8.66 13.63 -8.81
C ASN A 61 -8.65 12.36 -7.94
N PHE A 62 -7.65 11.51 -8.12
CA PHE A 62 -7.50 10.25 -7.40
C PHE A 62 -6.08 10.12 -6.85
N TRP A 63 -5.96 9.73 -5.57
CA TRP A 63 -4.68 9.44 -4.92
C TRP A 63 -4.55 7.94 -4.64
N GLY A 64 -3.56 7.29 -5.24
CA GLY A 64 -3.36 5.84 -5.14
C GLY A 64 -2.18 5.42 -4.27
N GLY A 65 -1.33 6.36 -3.85
CA GLY A 65 -0.15 6.11 -3.04
C GLY A 65 -0.49 6.06 -1.55
N CYS A 66 -1.03 4.93 -1.06
CA CYS A 66 -1.44 4.79 0.34
C CYS A 66 -0.88 3.51 0.95
N PHE A 67 -0.54 3.57 2.24
CA PHE A 67 -0.28 2.40 3.07
C PHE A 67 -0.75 2.66 4.51
N VAL A 68 -0.82 1.60 5.31
CA VAL A 68 -1.22 1.70 6.71
C VAL A 68 -0.21 1.00 7.61
N LYS A 69 -0.05 1.51 8.83
CA LYS A 69 0.71 0.86 9.90
C LYS A 69 -0.16 0.76 11.15
N SER A 70 -0.45 -0.48 11.53
CA SER A 70 -1.19 -0.77 12.76
C SER A 70 -0.27 -0.63 13.98
N TYR A 71 -0.83 -0.09 15.07
CA TYR A 71 -0.19 -0.05 16.38
C TYR A 71 -1.00 -0.83 17.44
N THR A 72 -1.78 -1.84 17.02
CA THR A 72 -2.33 -2.82 17.96
C THR A 72 -1.18 -3.51 18.70
N GLU A 73 -1.46 -4.04 19.88
CA GLU A 73 -0.43 -4.68 20.73
C GLU A 73 0.48 -5.67 19.96
N ARG A 74 -0.12 -6.49 19.10
CA ARG A 74 0.62 -7.45 18.24
C ARG A 74 1.46 -6.78 17.15
N ALA A 75 1.04 -5.61 16.69
CA ALA A 75 1.69 -4.89 15.60
C ALA A 75 2.72 -3.86 16.08
N LEU A 76 2.71 -3.50 17.38
CA LEU A 76 3.63 -2.51 17.95
C LEU A 76 5.11 -2.74 17.59
N PRO A 77 5.68 -3.97 17.66
CA PRO A 77 7.08 -4.16 17.28
C PRO A 77 7.38 -3.79 15.82
N PHE A 78 6.43 -4.06 14.92
CA PHE A 78 6.57 -3.71 13.50
C PHE A 78 6.38 -2.22 13.26
N PHE A 79 5.46 -1.58 14.00
CA PHE A 79 5.27 -0.14 13.97
C PHE A 79 6.53 0.58 14.47
N LYS A 80 7.07 0.13 15.61
CA LYS A 80 8.32 0.67 16.16
C LYS A 80 9.46 0.56 15.15
N LYS A 81 9.67 -0.62 14.55
CA LYS A 81 10.70 -0.81 13.52
C LYS A 81 10.53 0.14 12.34
N PHE A 82 9.30 0.39 11.90
CA PHE A 82 9.02 1.36 10.84
C PHE A 82 9.44 2.77 11.26
N VAL A 83 9.08 3.20 12.47
CA VAL A 83 9.45 4.54 12.99
C VAL A 83 10.96 4.65 13.19
N ASP A 84 11.64 3.62 13.75
CA ASP A 84 13.10 3.57 13.89
C ASP A 84 13.77 3.82 12.52
N THR A 85 13.34 3.08 11.49
CA THR A 85 13.89 3.23 10.12
C THR A 85 13.59 4.61 9.55
N LEU A 86 12.38 5.17 9.80
CA LEU A 86 12.01 6.49 9.33
C LEU A 86 12.90 7.58 9.96
N VAL A 87 13.13 7.51 11.27
CA VAL A 87 14.01 8.46 11.99
C VAL A 87 15.45 8.34 11.49
N GLU A 88 15.95 7.11 11.31
CA GLU A 88 17.29 6.86 10.77
C GLU A 88 17.48 7.51 9.39
N CYS A 89 16.47 7.43 8.53
CA CYS A 89 16.50 8.04 7.19
C CYS A 89 16.39 9.57 7.21
N ASN A 90 15.92 10.17 8.31
CA ASN A 90 15.60 11.60 8.38
C ASN A 90 16.15 12.23 9.68
N PRO A 91 17.48 12.29 9.84
CA PRO A 91 18.09 12.80 11.08
C PRO A 91 17.82 14.31 11.33
N ASP A 92 17.39 15.02 10.30
CA ASP A 92 17.07 16.44 10.38
C ASP A 92 15.60 16.72 10.80
N ILE A 93 14.77 15.68 10.94
CA ILE A 93 13.38 15.80 11.38
C ILE A 93 13.28 15.45 12.86
N ASP A 94 13.16 16.48 13.69
CA ASP A 94 12.97 16.33 15.12
C ASP A 94 11.51 16.11 15.51
N GLY A 95 11.29 15.38 16.60
CA GLY A 95 9.99 15.26 17.27
C GLY A 95 9.03 14.24 16.68
N ILE A 96 9.48 13.35 15.80
CA ILE A 96 8.69 12.17 15.41
C ILE A 96 8.46 11.28 16.64
N VAL A 97 9.50 11.08 17.44
CA VAL A 97 9.45 10.34 18.71
C VAL A 97 9.43 11.34 19.85
N ILE A 98 8.46 11.20 20.75
CA ILE A 98 8.30 12.04 21.93
C ILE A 98 8.83 11.30 23.16
N GLY A 99 9.62 12.00 23.98
CA GLY A 99 10.23 11.44 25.17
C GLY A 99 11.17 10.26 24.85
N ASP A 100 11.23 9.28 25.73
CA ASP A 100 11.97 8.03 25.51
C ASP A 100 11.02 6.96 24.94
N TRP A 101 10.47 7.21 23.74
CA TRP A 101 9.43 6.40 23.09
C TRP A 101 8.10 6.35 23.85
N GLU A 102 7.75 7.41 24.54
CA GLU A 102 6.48 7.51 25.27
C GLU A 102 5.30 7.71 24.33
N ASP A 103 5.52 8.45 23.21
CA ASP A 103 4.51 8.72 22.19
C ASP A 103 5.15 9.00 20.83
N ILE A 104 4.32 9.11 19.79
CA ILE A 104 4.70 9.36 18.40
C ILE A 104 3.85 10.51 17.86
N ASP A 105 4.50 11.50 17.26
CA ASP A 105 3.85 12.59 16.53
C ASP A 105 3.82 12.24 15.03
N GLU A 106 2.68 11.72 14.56
CA GLU A 106 2.52 11.34 13.16
C GLU A 106 2.56 12.53 12.19
N GLU A 107 2.21 13.74 12.63
CA GLU A 107 2.26 14.94 11.78
C GLU A 107 3.71 15.30 11.42
N LYS A 108 4.66 15.00 12.29
CA LYS A 108 6.09 15.17 12.04
C LYS A 108 6.66 14.21 11.00
N MET A 109 5.95 13.14 10.69
CA MET A 109 6.36 12.21 9.62
C MET A 109 6.10 12.77 8.22
N VAL A 110 5.28 13.82 8.08
CA VAL A 110 4.99 14.44 6.77
C VAL A 110 6.25 15.12 6.24
N GLY A 111 6.63 14.80 5.02
CA GLY A 111 7.88 15.24 4.39
C GLY A 111 9.03 14.26 4.56
N ALA A 112 8.96 13.33 5.52
CA ALA A 112 9.98 12.32 5.73
C ALA A 112 10.10 11.36 4.53
N ARG A 113 11.33 10.90 4.26
CA ARG A 113 11.64 9.97 3.17
C ARG A 113 12.09 8.63 3.75
N ILE A 114 11.74 7.54 3.06
CA ILE A 114 12.09 6.18 3.47
C ILE A 114 12.17 5.27 2.25
N GLY A 115 12.97 4.21 2.34
CA GLY A 115 12.98 3.13 1.35
C GLY A 115 11.74 2.25 1.50
N MET A 116 11.08 1.93 0.37
CA MET A 116 9.93 1.03 0.30
C MET A 116 10.16 -0.03 -0.76
N ILE A 117 10.10 -1.31 -0.37
CA ILE A 117 10.15 -2.44 -1.28
C ILE A 117 8.74 -2.98 -1.42
N VAL A 118 8.24 -3.03 -2.65
CA VAL A 118 6.85 -3.37 -2.94
C VAL A 118 6.75 -4.46 -3.99
N GLY A 119 5.93 -5.46 -3.72
CA GLY A 119 5.56 -6.52 -4.65
C GLY A 119 4.37 -6.15 -5.52
N GLU A 120 3.86 -7.12 -6.27
CA GLU A 120 2.67 -7.01 -7.11
C GLU A 120 1.53 -7.84 -6.52
N LYS A 121 0.32 -7.30 -6.59
CA LYS A 121 -0.92 -7.97 -6.19
C LYS A 121 -1.86 -8.09 -7.38
N VAL A 122 -2.37 -9.29 -7.58
CA VAL A 122 -3.41 -9.60 -8.57
C VAL A 122 -4.76 -9.69 -7.87
N TYR A 123 -5.76 -9.07 -8.44
CA TYR A 123 -7.11 -9.05 -7.88
C TYR A 123 -8.16 -8.99 -8.98
N ILE A 124 -9.41 -9.32 -8.65
CA ILE A 124 -10.54 -9.15 -9.55
C ILE A 124 -11.12 -7.76 -9.33
N GLY A 125 -11.11 -6.92 -10.37
CA GLY A 125 -11.72 -5.61 -10.34
C GLY A 125 -13.26 -5.67 -10.27
N ASN A 126 -13.90 -4.55 -9.93
CA ASN A 126 -15.37 -4.45 -9.90
C ASN A 126 -16.03 -4.75 -11.25
N ASP A 127 -15.27 -4.65 -12.35
CA ASP A 127 -15.69 -5.02 -13.71
C ASP A 127 -15.50 -6.52 -14.03
N GLY A 128 -15.13 -7.33 -13.03
CA GLY A 128 -14.88 -8.75 -13.16
C GLY A 128 -13.58 -9.13 -13.87
N LYS A 129 -12.75 -8.15 -14.24
CA LYS A 129 -11.47 -8.38 -14.91
C LYS A 129 -10.34 -8.55 -13.92
N ILE A 130 -9.39 -9.41 -14.26
CA ILE A 130 -8.15 -9.57 -13.52
C ILE A 130 -7.30 -8.30 -13.73
N LYS A 131 -6.85 -7.71 -12.63
CA LYS A 131 -6.02 -6.49 -12.59
C LYS A 131 -4.82 -6.71 -11.70
N THR A 132 -3.77 -5.93 -11.94
CA THR A 132 -2.58 -5.89 -11.09
C THR A 132 -2.40 -4.50 -10.51
N LYS A 133 -1.87 -4.43 -9.29
CA LYS A 133 -1.44 -3.20 -8.62
C LYS A 133 -0.24 -3.46 -7.74
N LEU A 134 0.45 -2.40 -7.31
CA LEU A 134 1.45 -2.51 -6.25
C LEU A 134 0.80 -2.96 -4.94
N ASP A 135 1.44 -3.90 -4.26
CA ASP A 135 0.98 -4.38 -2.95
C ASP A 135 1.60 -3.52 -1.84
N THR A 136 1.11 -2.29 -1.71
CA THR A 136 1.60 -1.35 -0.69
C THR A 136 1.22 -1.75 0.73
N TYR A 137 0.25 -2.66 0.90
CA TYR A 137 -0.15 -3.17 2.21
C TYR A 137 0.92 -4.06 2.82
N ASN A 138 1.54 -4.94 2.01
CA ASN A 138 2.62 -5.83 2.41
C ASN A 138 4.02 -5.25 2.12
N ALA A 139 4.12 -3.95 1.83
CA ALA A 139 5.39 -3.31 1.57
C ALA A 139 6.34 -3.41 2.77
N GLN A 140 7.61 -3.68 2.46
CA GLN A 140 8.69 -3.64 3.44
C GLN A 140 9.31 -2.23 3.45
N PHE A 141 9.61 -1.73 4.65
CA PHE A 141 10.24 -0.43 4.81
C PHE A 141 11.68 -0.64 5.29
N VAL A 142 12.61 -0.01 4.60
CA VAL A 142 14.05 -0.15 4.77
C VAL A 142 14.72 1.22 4.71
N THR A 143 16.01 1.28 5.01
CA THR A 143 16.76 2.52 4.83
C THR A 143 16.87 2.89 3.34
N ILE A 144 17.04 4.17 3.05
CA ILE A 144 17.25 4.67 1.69
C ILE A 144 18.52 4.05 1.09
N GLU A 145 19.54 3.86 1.91
CA GLU A 145 20.80 3.23 1.50
C GLU A 145 20.59 1.79 0.99
N THR A 146 19.70 1.03 1.63
CA THR A 146 19.32 -0.33 1.16
C THR A 146 18.75 -0.28 -0.26
N ILE A 147 17.94 0.75 -0.59
CA ILE A 147 17.40 0.92 -1.95
C ILE A 147 18.51 1.24 -2.95
N TYR A 148 19.43 2.16 -2.61
CA TYR A 148 20.51 2.55 -3.50
C TYR A 148 21.51 1.43 -3.76
N ASN A 149 21.76 0.58 -2.77
CA ASN A 149 22.67 -0.56 -2.89
C ASN A 149 22.01 -1.78 -3.54
N GLU A 150 20.70 -1.71 -3.83
CA GLU A 150 19.90 -2.83 -4.37
C GLU A 150 19.99 -4.12 -3.50
N ASP A 151 20.25 -3.95 -2.18
CA ASP A 151 20.39 -5.05 -1.22
C ASP A 151 19.02 -5.46 -0.65
N TYR A 152 18.14 -5.92 -1.54
CA TYR A 152 16.80 -6.38 -1.18
C TYR A 152 16.26 -7.42 -2.16
N ALA A 153 15.31 -8.22 -1.67
CA ALA A 153 14.53 -9.11 -2.51
C ALA A 153 13.12 -8.51 -2.72
N ILE A 154 12.64 -8.56 -3.96
CA ILE A 154 11.28 -8.15 -4.27
C ILE A 154 10.32 -9.20 -3.70
N PRO A 155 9.28 -8.81 -2.92
CA PRO A 155 8.29 -9.73 -2.40
C PRO A 155 7.59 -10.52 -3.51
N GLU A 156 7.28 -11.78 -3.22
CA GLU A 156 6.54 -12.62 -4.14
C GLU A 156 5.17 -12.01 -4.48
N LYS A 157 4.74 -12.27 -5.70
CA LYS A 157 3.45 -11.82 -6.20
C LYS A 157 2.29 -12.45 -5.42
N VAL A 158 1.40 -11.63 -4.89
CA VAL A 158 0.19 -12.08 -4.20
C VAL A 158 -0.94 -12.24 -5.20
N ASP A 159 -1.51 -13.45 -5.30
CA ASP A 159 -2.65 -13.75 -6.17
C ASP A 159 -3.92 -13.99 -5.33
N GLU A 160 -4.80 -12.99 -5.29
CA GLU A 160 -6.09 -13.09 -4.61
C GLU A 160 -7.20 -13.69 -5.50
N THR A 161 -6.89 -14.07 -6.74
CA THR A 161 -7.86 -14.68 -7.65
C THR A 161 -8.00 -16.19 -7.45
N ALA A 162 -7.00 -16.83 -6.83
CA ALA A 162 -6.94 -18.28 -6.64
C ALA A 162 -8.10 -18.84 -5.80
N GLY A 163 -8.67 -18.06 -4.88
CA GLY A 163 -9.86 -18.45 -4.10
C GLY A 163 -11.21 -18.15 -4.77
N ALA A 164 -11.23 -17.33 -5.83
CA ALA A 164 -12.47 -16.92 -6.48
C ALA A 164 -12.92 -17.88 -7.60
N THR A 165 -12.03 -18.74 -8.07
CA THR A 165 -12.31 -19.72 -9.14
C THR A 165 -12.97 -21.00 -8.64
N GLU A 166 -12.87 -21.32 -7.35
CA GLU A 166 -13.49 -22.54 -6.80
C GLU A 166 -15.00 -22.41 -6.50
N ASN A 167 -15.57 -21.19 -6.50
CA ASN A 167 -16.98 -20.98 -6.17
C ASN A 167 -17.94 -20.91 -7.38
N LYS A 168 -17.50 -21.27 -8.60
CA LYS A 168 -18.37 -21.21 -9.79
C LYS A 168 -18.84 -22.55 -10.34
N SER A 169 -18.56 -23.68 -9.69
CA SER A 169 -19.12 -24.97 -10.11
C SER A 169 -19.42 -25.90 -8.94
N VAL A 170 -20.47 -25.62 -8.19
CA VAL A 170 -21.24 -26.68 -7.52
C VAL A 170 -22.71 -26.31 -7.60
N GLY A 171 -23.36 -26.86 -8.62
CA GLY A 171 -24.79 -27.03 -8.60
C GLY A 171 -25.15 -27.99 -7.49
N ASN A 172 -26.26 -27.70 -6.82
CA ASN A 172 -27.05 -28.57 -5.95
C ASN A 172 -26.29 -29.68 -5.18
N VAL A 173 -25.97 -29.42 -3.94
CA VAL A 173 -25.87 -30.50 -2.94
C VAL A 173 -26.75 -30.12 -1.75
N THR A 174 -27.77 -30.96 -1.59
CA THR A 174 -28.67 -31.05 -0.47
C THR A 174 -27.93 -31.09 0.87
N ASP A 175 -28.40 -30.23 1.77
CA ASP A 175 -28.44 -30.35 3.23
C ASP A 175 -27.64 -31.53 3.82
N THR A 176 -26.49 -31.22 4.40
CA THR A 176 -25.86 -32.11 5.38
C THR A 176 -25.42 -31.23 6.56
N THR A 177 -26.31 -31.10 7.50
CA THR A 177 -26.08 -30.44 8.81
C THR A 177 -25.00 -31.24 9.56
N ILE A 178 -23.80 -30.63 9.73
CA ILE A 178 -22.80 -31.15 10.66
C ILE A 178 -23.17 -30.65 12.05
N PRO A 179 -23.43 -31.54 13.02
CA PRO A 179 -23.80 -31.10 14.39
C PRO A 179 -22.59 -30.46 15.07
N GLY A 180 -22.70 -29.19 15.46
CA GLY A 180 -21.77 -28.51 16.32
C GLY A 180 -21.10 -27.24 15.76
N PHE A 181 -21.41 -26.80 14.56
CA PHE A 181 -20.97 -25.50 14.04
C PHE A 181 -22.17 -24.59 13.78
N GLU A 182 -22.39 -23.59 14.63
CA GLU A 182 -23.27 -22.48 14.30
C GLU A 182 -22.58 -21.59 13.24
N ALA A 183 -23.27 -21.40 12.12
CA ALA A 183 -22.82 -20.50 11.07
C ALA A 183 -22.78 -19.06 11.61
N ILE A 184 -21.61 -18.47 11.67
CA ILE A 184 -21.45 -17.04 11.94
C ILE A 184 -22.09 -16.28 10.79
N LYS A 185 -23.15 -15.52 11.10
CA LYS A 185 -23.83 -14.67 10.11
C LYS A 185 -22.86 -13.59 9.63
N ASN A 186 -22.81 -13.38 8.33
CA ASN A 186 -21.88 -12.47 7.60
C ASN A 186 -22.00 -10.97 7.96
N ASP A 187 -22.79 -10.60 8.97
CA ASP A 187 -23.03 -9.20 9.33
C ASP A 187 -22.13 -8.69 10.47
N GLU A 188 -21.18 -9.50 10.97
CA GLU A 188 -20.33 -9.13 12.11
C GLU A 188 -18.82 -9.11 11.82
N ILE A 189 -18.39 -9.01 10.55
CA ILE A 189 -16.99 -8.77 10.24
C ILE A 189 -16.83 -7.31 9.82
N PRO A 190 -16.34 -6.42 10.69
CA PRO A 190 -15.99 -5.06 10.30
C PRO A 190 -14.69 -5.11 9.49
N PHE A 191 -14.77 -4.70 8.24
CA PHE A 191 -13.64 -4.41 7.37
C PHE A 191 -12.97 -3.09 7.72
#